data_f6810ddb81832356323e01d62257f77d
#
_entry.id   f6810ddb81832356323e01d62257f77d
#
_cell.length_a   1.000
_cell.length_b   1.000
_cell.length_c   1.000
_cell.angle_alpha   90.00
_cell.angle_beta   90.00
_cell.angle_gamma   90.00
#
_symmetry.space_group_name_H-M   'P 1'
#
loop_
_entity.id
_entity.type
_entity.pdbx_description
1 polymer ?
#
loop_
_entity_poly.entity_id
_entity_poly.type
_entity_poly.pdbx_seq_one_letter_code
_entity_poly.pdbx_strand_id
1 'polypeptide(L)'
;MTEEKTNEKSSDMFENTENITPPIISHKEQYRHIPHGTSDHIAKSIVHFSATCADFLFQNRYGHRAVVLETIAAVPGMVGGLLQHLKSLRFIRDDRGWIRALLDEAENERIHLLVYSEIAKPNAFERLLIMIVQFFFYHIYFIIYLLSPKTAHRIVGYFEEEAIHSYEHYLKLVQEGIHKDIPATMTAKKYWNLENDAKLSDMISATIEDEMLHRDVNHKFADDKIGTRLWS
;
A
#
# COMPACT_ATOMS: atom_id res chain seq x y z
N MET A 1 43.26 24.66 23.42
CA MET A 1 43.19 23.18 23.48
C MET A 1 41.83 22.79 24.06
N THR A 2 40.72 23.15 23.34
CA THR A 2 39.32 22.89 23.74
C THR A 2 38.36 23.00 22.56
N GLU A 3 38.69 22.41 21.39
CA GLU A 3 37.78 22.38 20.19
C GLU A 3 37.59 20.99 19.58
N GLU A 4 38.08 19.93 20.22
CA GLU A 4 38.11 18.59 19.59
C GLU A 4 37.12 17.57 20.22
N LYS A 5 36.22 17.99 21.08
CA LYS A 5 35.27 17.06 21.76
C LYS A 5 33.79 17.18 21.38
N THR A 6 33.44 18.05 20.45
CA THR A 6 32.01 18.25 20.05
C THR A 6 31.63 17.57 18.75
N ASN A 7 32.58 16.99 18.00
CA ASN A 7 32.31 16.40 16.67
C ASN A 7 32.11 14.87 16.70
N GLU A 8 32.41 14.20 17.80
CA GLU A 8 32.28 12.74 17.92
C GLU A 8 30.86 12.26 18.32
N LYS A 9 30.04 13.15 18.84
CA LYS A 9 28.68 12.82 19.28
C LYS A 9 27.59 12.96 18.19
N SER A 10 27.95 13.55 17.04
CA SER A 10 27.04 13.75 15.92
C SER A 10 27.07 12.60 14.90
N SER A 11 28.17 11.83 14.86
CA SER A 11 28.32 10.69 13.93
C SER A 11 27.59 9.44 14.43
N ASP A 12 27.46 9.25 15.74
CA ASP A 12 26.86 8.03 16.31
C ASP A 12 25.31 8.01 16.25
N MET A 13 24.70 9.13 15.86
CA MET A 13 23.22 9.23 15.76
C MET A 13 22.69 8.72 14.43
N PHE A 14 23.55 8.47 13.44
CA PHE A 14 23.14 8.01 12.10
C PHE A 14 23.60 6.59 11.77
N GLU A 15 24.33 5.92 12.66
CA GLU A 15 24.95 4.62 12.38
C GLU A 15 24.12 3.39 12.82
N ASN A 16 22.94 3.59 13.42
CA ASN A 16 22.02 2.50 13.80
C ASN A 16 20.73 2.46 12.95
N THR A 17 20.86 2.65 11.65
CA THR A 17 19.87 2.06 10.73
C THR A 17 20.27 0.60 10.50
N GLU A 18 20.13 -0.24 11.50
CA GLU A 18 20.03 -1.66 11.26
C GLU A 18 18.92 -1.85 10.23
N ASN A 19 19.31 -2.40 9.08
CA ASN A 19 18.42 -2.88 8.04
C ASN A 19 17.28 -3.66 8.68
N ILE A 20 16.12 -3.02 8.85
CA ILE A 20 14.88 -3.71 9.10
C ILE A 20 14.52 -4.36 7.77
N THR A 21 15.25 -5.41 7.41
CA THR A 21 14.79 -6.39 6.46
C THR A 21 13.56 -7.01 7.10
N PRO A 22 12.36 -6.83 6.52
CA PRO A 22 11.19 -7.53 7.03
C PRO A 22 11.53 -9.04 7.05
N PRO A 23 11.11 -9.79 8.06
CA PRO A 23 11.35 -11.21 8.09
C PRO A 23 10.80 -11.81 6.80
N ILE A 24 11.64 -12.60 6.09
CA ILE A 24 11.22 -13.39 4.92
C ILE A 24 10.23 -14.41 5.47
N ILE A 25 8.95 -14.06 5.45
CA ILE A 25 7.86 -14.99 5.78
C ILE A 25 7.70 -15.87 4.53
N SER A 26 7.81 -17.18 4.71
CA SER A 26 7.66 -18.13 3.62
C SER A 26 6.28 -17.97 2.99
N HIS A 27 6.23 -17.65 1.70
CA HIS A 27 5.09 -17.31 0.87
C HIS A 27 4.02 -18.41 0.67
N LYS A 28 3.83 -19.33 1.62
CA LYS A 28 2.99 -20.53 1.42
C LYS A 28 1.66 -20.55 2.18
N GLU A 29 1.36 -19.59 3.04
CA GLU A 29 0.05 -19.54 3.68
C GLU A 29 -0.64 -18.23 3.31
N GLN A 30 -1.76 -18.33 2.63
CA GLN A 30 -2.69 -17.26 2.33
C GLN A 30 -3.22 -16.70 3.65
N TYR A 31 -2.39 -15.86 4.30
CA TYR A 31 -2.75 -15.27 5.60
C TYR A 31 -3.84 -14.23 5.39
N ARG A 32 -5.04 -14.55 5.84
CA ARG A 32 -6.14 -13.59 6.00
C ARG A 32 -6.27 -13.24 7.47
N HIS A 33 -6.22 -11.96 7.78
CA HIS A 33 -6.39 -11.51 9.15
C HIS A 33 -7.80 -11.84 9.68
N ILE A 34 -7.86 -12.56 10.81
CA ILE A 34 -9.13 -12.85 11.48
C ILE A 34 -9.53 -11.62 12.32
N PRO A 35 -10.72 -11.02 12.09
CA PRO A 35 -11.14 -9.83 12.83
C PRO A 35 -11.22 -10.08 14.33
N HIS A 36 -10.56 -9.24 15.11
CA HIS A 36 -10.60 -9.24 16.56
C HIS A 36 -11.12 -7.90 17.09
N GLY A 37 -12.40 -7.88 17.50
CA GLY A 37 -13.01 -6.69 18.07
C GLY A 37 -13.68 -5.76 17.06
N THR A 38 -14.35 -4.73 17.58
CA THR A 38 -15.23 -3.83 16.79
C THR A 38 -14.51 -3.10 15.66
N SER A 39 -13.28 -2.61 15.91
CA SER A 39 -12.47 -1.91 14.91
C SER A 39 -12.24 -2.76 13.66
N ASP A 40 -11.85 -4.03 13.85
CA ASP A 40 -11.54 -4.94 12.75
C ASP A 40 -12.81 -5.32 11.97
N HIS A 41 -13.93 -5.54 12.66
CA HIS A 41 -15.22 -5.80 12.00
C HIS A 41 -15.73 -4.62 11.19
N ILE A 42 -15.58 -3.38 11.69
CA ILE A 42 -15.91 -2.15 10.95
C ILE A 42 -15.02 -2.05 9.71
N ALA A 43 -13.70 -2.21 9.87
CA ALA A 43 -12.75 -2.15 8.77
C ALA A 43 -13.08 -3.17 7.68
N LYS A 44 -13.29 -4.44 8.06
CA LYS A 44 -13.64 -5.51 7.12
C LYS A 44 -14.95 -5.25 6.40
N SER A 45 -15.97 -4.71 7.09
CA SER A 45 -17.26 -4.38 6.48
C SER A 45 -17.14 -3.26 5.43
N ILE A 46 -16.34 -2.23 5.71
CA ILE A 46 -16.06 -1.14 4.77
C ILE A 46 -15.38 -1.71 3.51
N VAL A 47 -14.35 -2.53 3.68
CA VAL A 47 -13.62 -3.12 2.56
C VAL A 47 -14.50 -4.04 1.73
N HIS A 48 -15.26 -4.93 2.36
CA HIS A 48 -16.18 -5.82 1.65
C HIS A 48 -17.23 -5.06 0.83
N PHE A 49 -17.79 -3.98 1.38
CA PHE A 49 -18.70 -3.11 0.65
C PHE A 49 -18.02 -2.46 -0.56
N SER A 50 -16.80 -1.91 -0.36
CA SER A 50 -16.02 -1.27 -1.42
C SER A 50 -15.63 -2.26 -2.53
N ALA A 51 -15.21 -3.47 -2.16
CA ALA A 51 -14.89 -4.54 -3.11
C ALA A 51 -16.12 -4.94 -3.94
N THR A 52 -17.28 -5.10 -3.30
CA THR A 52 -18.54 -5.40 -4.00
C THR A 52 -18.91 -4.30 -5.00
N CYS A 53 -18.74 -3.02 -4.63
CA CYS A 53 -18.95 -1.91 -5.55
C CYS A 53 -17.99 -1.94 -6.72
N ALA A 54 -16.70 -2.21 -6.47
CA ALA A 54 -15.69 -2.32 -7.53
C ALA A 54 -15.99 -3.50 -8.48
N ASP A 55 -16.39 -4.65 -7.96
CA ASP A 55 -16.78 -5.81 -8.77
C ASP A 55 -17.97 -5.49 -9.68
N PHE A 56 -18.98 -4.81 -9.15
CA PHE A 56 -20.13 -4.38 -9.93
C PHE A 56 -19.76 -3.39 -11.05
N LEU A 57 -18.85 -2.44 -10.79
CA LEU A 57 -18.47 -1.40 -11.74
C LEU A 57 -17.52 -1.90 -12.84
N PHE A 58 -16.57 -2.75 -12.47
CA PHE A 58 -15.47 -3.12 -13.37
C PHE A 58 -15.58 -4.53 -13.97
N GLN A 59 -16.32 -5.43 -13.33
CA GLN A 59 -16.49 -6.82 -13.80
C GLN A 59 -15.16 -7.45 -14.23
N ASN A 60 -15.02 -7.85 -15.51
CA ASN A 60 -13.84 -8.50 -16.07
C ASN A 60 -12.78 -7.51 -16.63
N ARG A 61 -12.90 -6.20 -16.34
CA ARG A 61 -11.97 -5.16 -16.81
C ARG A 61 -10.80 -4.96 -15.83
N TYR A 62 -10.01 -6.00 -15.60
CA TYR A 62 -8.97 -6.02 -14.57
C TYR A 62 -7.98 -4.85 -14.64
N GLY A 63 -7.46 -4.49 -15.82
CA GLY A 63 -6.55 -3.35 -15.97
C GLY A 63 -7.17 -2.01 -15.56
N HIS A 64 -8.43 -1.74 -15.91
CA HIS A 64 -9.14 -0.53 -15.49
C HIS A 64 -9.48 -0.55 -14.01
N ARG A 65 -9.84 -1.74 -13.47
CA ARG A 65 -10.03 -1.93 -12.04
C ARG A 65 -8.75 -1.60 -11.27
N ALA A 66 -7.60 -2.14 -11.69
CA ALA A 66 -6.31 -1.86 -11.11
C ALA A 66 -6.04 -0.34 -11.07
N VAL A 67 -6.18 0.38 -12.20
CA VAL A 67 -5.95 1.84 -12.24
C VAL A 67 -6.77 2.60 -11.19
N VAL A 68 -8.03 2.22 -10.95
CA VAL A 68 -8.86 2.88 -9.93
C VAL A 68 -8.41 2.51 -8.52
N LEU A 69 -8.14 1.24 -8.28
CA LEU A 69 -7.74 0.75 -6.95
C LEU A 69 -6.39 1.32 -6.54
N GLU A 70 -5.38 1.29 -7.41
CA GLU A 70 -4.05 1.85 -7.13
C GLU A 70 -4.07 3.36 -6.88
N THR A 71 -4.97 4.09 -7.59
CA THR A 71 -5.15 5.53 -7.33
C THR A 71 -5.68 5.80 -5.92
N ILE A 72 -6.48 4.89 -5.38
CA ILE A 72 -7.01 4.97 -4.02
C ILE A 72 -5.97 4.46 -3.02
N ALA A 73 -5.29 3.37 -3.34
CA ALA A 73 -4.29 2.72 -2.48
C ALA A 73 -3.09 3.62 -2.16
N ALA A 74 -2.67 4.50 -3.06
CA ALA A 74 -1.62 5.49 -2.80
C ALA A 74 -1.99 6.55 -1.73
N VAL A 75 -3.27 6.72 -1.39
CA VAL A 75 -3.73 7.76 -0.44
C VAL A 75 -3.41 7.44 1.02
N PRO A 76 -3.66 6.22 1.53
CA PRO A 76 -3.44 5.86 2.93
C PRO A 76 -2.02 6.13 3.43
N GLY A 77 -1.01 5.73 2.69
CA GLY A 77 0.38 5.93 3.05
C GLY A 77 0.74 7.41 3.18
N MET A 78 0.24 8.27 2.26
CA MET A 78 0.44 9.72 2.33
C MET A 78 -0.25 10.34 3.55
N VAL A 79 -1.50 9.97 3.83
CA VAL A 79 -2.25 10.48 5.00
C VAL A 79 -1.61 10.02 6.30
N GLY A 80 -1.29 8.74 6.41
CA GLY A 80 -0.64 8.17 7.58
C GLY A 80 0.74 8.77 7.82
N GLY A 81 1.57 8.87 6.77
CA GLY A 81 2.89 9.48 6.83
C GLY A 81 2.85 10.94 7.30
N LEU A 82 1.94 11.76 6.74
CA LEU A 82 1.73 13.14 7.16
C LEU A 82 1.35 13.23 8.63
N LEU A 83 0.35 12.47 9.09
CA LEU A 83 -0.15 12.56 10.45
C LEU A 83 0.85 12.02 11.48
N GLN A 84 1.61 10.98 11.15
CA GLN A 84 2.71 10.49 11.98
C GLN A 84 3.88 11.49 12.03
N HIS A 85 4.20 12.13 10.90
CA HIS A 85 5.22 13.18 10.86
C HIS A 85 4.85 14.36 11.77
N LEU A 86 3.62 14.88 11.66
CA LEU A 86 3.13 15.95 12.53
C LEU A 86 3.10 15.54 14.01
N LYS A 87 2.80 14.25 14.31
CA LYS A 87 2.90 13.71 15.66
C LYS A 87 4.33 13.72 16.18
N SER A 88 5.30 13.23 15.38
CA SER A 88 6.71 13.19 15.74
C SER A 88 7.26 14.59 16.04
N LEU A 89 6.92 15.58 15.22
CA LEU A 89 7.28 16.98 15.45
C LEU A 89 6.67 17.53 16.74
N ARG A 90 5.38 17.30 16.95
CA ARG A 90 4.62 17.85 18.08
C ARG A 90 5.09 17.31 19.43
N PHE A 91 5.47 16.04 19.48
CA PHE A 91 5.88 15.38 20.71
C PHE A 91 7.40 15.15 20.80
N ILE A 92 8.18 15.59 19.79
CA ILE A 92 9.64 15.40 19.69
C ILE A 92 9.98 13.92 19.98
N ARG A 93 9.37 13.02 19.21
CA ARG A 93 9.52 11.56 19.36
C ARG A 93 9.93 10.91 18.06
N ASP A 94 10.71 9.85 18.20
CA ASP A 94 11.01 8.92 17.12
C ASP A 94 9.71 8.22 16.66
N ASP A 95 9.53 8.13 15.34
CA ASP A 95 8.41 7.48 14.68
C ASP A 95 8.60 5.97 14.49
N ARG A 96 9.76 5.45 14.86
CA ARG A 96 10.14 4.03 14.76
C ARG A 96 10.03 3.48 13.32
N GLY A 97 10.30 4.33 12.33
CA GLY A 97 10.28 3.98 10.92
C GLY A 97 8.90 3.99 10.26
N TRP A 98 7.84 4.39 10.98
CA TRP A 98 6.48 4.44 10.43
C TRP A 98 6.36 5.40 9.25
N ILE A 99 6.91 6.62 9.38
CA ILE A 99 6.82 7.64 8.33
C ILE A 99 7.44 7.12 7.04
N ARG A 100 8.64 6.54 7.14
CA ARG A 100 9.33 6.00 5.97
C ARG A 100 8.56 4.86 5.32
N ALA A 101 8.09 3.89 6.10
CA ALA A 101 7.34 2.76 5.59
C ALA A 101 6.05 3.18 4.86
N LEU A 102 5.30 4.14 5.41
CA LEU A 102 4.07 4.66 4.82
C LEU A 102 4.32 5.46 3.53
N LEU A 103 5.40 6.24 3.46
CA LEU A 103 5.76 6.97 2.25
C LEU A 103 6.28 6.05 1.14
N ASP A 104 7.03 5.01 1.50
CA ASP A 104 7.50 4.01 0.54
C ASP A 104 6.33 3.20 -0.03
N GLU A 105 5.34 2.82 0.80
CA GLU A 105 4.08 2.20 0.36
C GLU A 105 3.34 3.11 -0.63
N ALA A 106 3.11 4.39 -0.28
CA ALA A 106 2.43 5.32 -1.18
C ALA A 106 3.16 5.54 -2.52
N GLU A 107 4.49 5.52 -2.53
CA GLU A 107 5.28 5.62 -3.76
C GLU A 107 5.20 4.32 -4.58
N ASN A 108 5.20 3.16 -3.94
CA ASN A 108 5.03 1.87 -4.60
C ASN A 108 3.66 1.78 -5.28
N GLU A 109 2.56 2.15 -4.60
CA GLU A 109 1.21 2.24 -5.16
C GLU A 109 1.13 3.17 -6.37
N ARG A 110 1.85 4.30 -6.31
CA ARG A 110 1.96 5.22 -7.45
C ARG A 110 2.64 4.56 -8.65
N ILE A 111 3.61 3.69 -8.45
CA ILE A 111 4.26 2.94 -9.53
C ILE A 111 3.31 1.89 -10.09
N HIS A 112 2.58 1.15 -9.24
CA HIS A 112 1.51 0.24 -9.68
C HIS A 112 0.52 0.96 -10.60
N LEU A 113 0.02 2.12 -10.18
CA LEU A 113 -0.86 2.96 -10.99
C LEU A 113 -0.27 3.29 -12.36
N LEU A 114 1.00 3.72 -12.43
CA LEU A 114 1.65 4.04 -13.70
C LEU A 114 1.74 2.81 -14.61
N VAL A 115 2.18 1.70 -14.07
CA VAL A 115 2.34 0.42 -14.79
C VAL A 115 1.02 -0.06 -15.38
N TYR A 116 -0.05 -0.09 -14.58
CA TYR A 116 -1.37 -0.52 -15.06
C TYR A 116 -2.04 0.52 -15.99
N SER A 117 -1.75 1.81 -15.82
CA SER A 117 -2.22 2.87 -16.72
C SER A 117 -1.63 2.76 -18.12
N GLU A 118 -0.38 2.31 -18.27
CA GLU A 118 0.24 2.05 -19.57
C GLU A 118 -0.50 0.95 -20.36
N ILE A 119 -1.07 -0.03 -19.64
CA ILE A 119 -1.81 -1.14 -20.23
C ILE A 119 -3.28 -0.77 -20.49
N ALA A 120 -3.97 -0.25 -19.48
CA ALA A 120 -5.40 0.03 -19.51
C ALA A 120 -5.76 1.25 -20.35
N LYS A 121 -4.87 2.25 -20.43
CA LYS A 121 -5.06 3.51 -21.16
C LYS A 121 -6.39 4.19 -20.84
N PRO A 122 -6.63 4.56 -19.57
CA PRO A 122 -7.92 5.11 -19.15
C PRO A 122 -8.27 6.38 -19.94
N ASN A 123 -9.52 6.48 -20.39
CA ASN A 123 -10.01 7.64 -21.09
C ASN A 123 -10.25 8.85 -20.17
N ALA A 124 -10.56 10.03 -20.73
CA ALA A 124 -10.74 11.26 -19.96
C ALA A 124 -11.88 11.19 -18.93
N PHE A 125 -12.96 10.47 -19.24
CA PHE A 125 -14.10 10.30 -18.33
C PHE A 125 -13.70 9.37 -17.15
N GLU A 126 -13.03 8.27 -17.43
CA GLU A 126 -12.51 7.37 -16.38
C GLU A 126 -11.54 8.13 -15.45
N ARG A 127 -10.66 8.96 -16.00
CA ARG A 127 -9.74 9.78 -15.21
C ARG A 127 -10.47 10.80 -14.34
N LEU A 128 -11.53 11.44 -14.85
CA LEU A 128 -12.35 12.35 -14.05
C LEU A 128 -13.05 11.61 -12.91
N LEU A 129 -13.61 10.42 -13.19
CA LEU A 129 -14.24 9.58 -12.16
C LEU A 129 -13.24 9.17 -11.07
N ILE A 130 -12.04 8.76 -11.47
CA ILE A 130 -10.94 8.44 -10.54
C ILE A 130 -10.64 9.64 -9.63
N MET A 131 -10.49 10.84 -10.18
CA MET A 131 -10.22 12.06 -9.40
C MET A 131 -11.33 12.34 -8.38
N ILE A 132 -12.60 12.16 -8.76
CA ILE A 132 -13.75 12.34 -7.85
C ILE A 132 -13.71 11.31 -6.72
N VAL A 133 -13.50 10.04 -7.04
CA VAL A 133 -13.41 8.95 -6.04
C VAL A 133 -12.24 9.19 -5.09
N GLN A 134 -11.06 9.55 -5.62
CA GLN A 134 -9.87 9.86 -4.83
C GLN A 134 -10.13 11.04 -3.88
N PHE A 135 -10.80 12.09 -4.34
CA PHE A 135 -11.14 13.25 -3.50
C PHE A 135 -11.97 12.85 -2.28
N PHE A 136 -13.06 12.10 -2.49
CA PHE A 136 -13.89 11.64 -1.38
C PHE A 136 -13.17 10.65 -0.48
N PHE A 137 -12.45 9.69 -1.07
CA PHE A 137 -11.70 8.70 -0.31
C PHE A 137 -10.65 9.36 0.59
N TYR A 138 -9.89 10.33 0.07
CA TYR A 138 -8.91 11.08 0.86
C TYR A 138 -9.54 11.71 2.10
N HIS A 139 -10.66 12.42 1.97
CA HIS A 139 -11.27 13.10 3.11
C HIS A 139 -11.87 12.12 4.13
N ILE A 140 -12.52 11.08 3.65
CA ILE A 140 -13.09 10.03 4.52
C ILE A 140 -11.95 9.31 5.26
N TYR A 141 -10.92 8.88 4.56
CA TYR A 141 -9.79 8.17 5.16
C TYR A 141 -9.03 9.06 6.15
N PHE A 142 -8.80 10.33 5.81
CA PHE A 142 -8.20 11.31 6.72
C PHE A 142 -8.97 11.43 8.04
N ILE A 143 -10.30 11.52 7.98
CA ILE A 143 -11.16 11.57 9.17
C ILE A 143 -11.06 10.26 9.95
N ILE A 144 -11.13 9.11 9.29
CA ILE A 144 -10.98 7.80 9.95
C ILE A 144 -9.63 7.71 10.65
N TYR A 145 -8.54 8.15 10.01
CA TYR A 145 -7.20 8.13 10.60
C TYR A 145 -7.10 9.03 11.83
N LEU A 146 -7.70 10.23 11.80
CA LEU A 146 -7.75 11.13 12.96
C LEU A 146 -8.52 10.52 14.14
N LEU A 147 -9.61 9.82 13.88
CA LEU A 147 -10.47 9.21 14.91
C LEU A 147 -9.88 7.89 15.43
N SER A 148 -9.32 7.07 14.56
CA SER A 148 -8.79 5.76 14.90
C SER A 148 -7.73 5.28 13.90
N PRO A 149 -6.43 5.62 14.09
CA PRO A 149 -5.35 5.11 13.25
C PRO A 149 -5.36 3.58 13.17
N LYS A 150 -5.71 2.90 14.27
CA LYS A 150 -5.86 1.44 14.28
C LYS A 150 -6.85 0.98 13.21
N THR A 151 -8.05 1.56 13.19
CA THR A 151 -9.09 1.21 12.20
C THR A 151 -8.64 1.56 10.79
N ALA A 152 -7.95 2.71 10.61
CA ALA A 152 -7.44 3.13 9.32
C ALA A 152 -6.42 2.13 8.75
N HIS A 153 -5.41 1.74 9.52
CA HIS A 153 -4.43 0.72 9.10
C HIS A 153 -5.08 -0.66 8.89
N ARG A 154 -6.09 -1.02 9.71
CA ARG A 154 -6.80 -2.27 9.51
C ARG A 154 -7.62 -2.28 8.21
N ILE A 155 -8.20 -1.14 7.81
CA ILE A 155 -8.85 -0.97 6.50
C ILE A 155 -7.86 -1.23 5.38
N VAL A 156 -6.67 -0.61 5.42
CA VAL A 156 -5.64 -0.82 4.40
C VAL A 156 -5.24 -2.29 4.35
N GLY A 157 -4.88 -2.91 5.48
CA GLY A 157 -4.52 -4.33 5.50
C GLY A 157 -5.59 -5.25 4.87
N TYR A 158 -6.87 -4.97 5.05
CA TYR A 158 -7.94 -5.72 4.38
C TYR A 158 -8.09 -5.34 2.90
N PHE A 159 -7.81 -4.08 2.49
CA PHE A 159 -7.77 -3.73 1.07
C PHE A 159 -6.68 -4.51 0.34
N GLU A 160 -5.50 -4.65 0.95
CA GLU A 160 -4.40 -5.43 0.38
C GLU A 160 -4.73 -6.94 0.29
N GLU A 161 -5.46 -7.50 1.27
CA GLU A 161 -5.99 -8.87 1.14
C GLU A 161 -6.90 -9.03 -0.09
N GLU A 162 -7.76 -8.06 -0.37
CA GLU A 162 -8.64 -8.09 -1.55
C GLU A 162 -7.88 -7.78 -2.85
N ALA A 163 -6.84 -6.92 -2.81
CA ALA A 163 -5.95 -6.65 -3.93
C ALA A 163 -5.18 -7.92 -4.33
N ILE A 164 -4.55 -8.60 -3.37
CA ILE A 164 -3.86 -9.89 -3.58
C ILE A 164 -4.82 -10.89 -4.26
N HIS A 165 -6.02 -11.08 -3.71
CA HIS A 165 -7.01 -11.99 -4.28
C HIS A 165 -7.41 -11.62 -5.72
N SER A 166 -7.57 -10.33 -6.00
CA SER A 166 -7.89 -9.82 -7.34
C SER A 166 -6.75 -10.07 -8.33
N TYR A 167 -5.51 -9.81 -7.93
CA TYR A 167 -4.33 -10.03 -8.76
C TYR A 167 -4.03 -11.53 -8.98
N GLU A 168 -4.19 -12.38 -7.96
CA GLU A 168 -4.10 -13.83 -8.10
C GLU A 168 -5.11 -14.36 -9.13
N HIS A 169 -6.34 -13.86 -9.07
CA HIS A 169 -7.36 -14.22 -10.06
C HIS A 169 -6.99 -13.75 -11.47
N TYR A 170 -6.47 -12.51 -11.60
CA TYR A 170 -6.01 -11.99 -12.89
C TYR A 170 -4.83 -12.81 -13.45
N LEU A 171 -3.85 -13.12 -12.60
CA LEU A 171 -2.71 -13.97 -12.97
C LEU A 171 -3.16 -15.34 -13.48
N LYS A 172 -4.11 -15.96 -12.80
CA LYS A 172 -4.69 -17.23 -13.21
C LYS A 172 -5.32 -17.15 -14.62
N LEU A 173 -6.09 -16.10 -14.90
CA LEU A 173 -6.70 -15.90 -16.21
C LEU A 173 -5.66 -15.70 -17.34
N VAL A 174 -4.53 -15.06 -17.01
CA VAL A 174 -3.39 -14.92 -17.94
C VAL A 174 -2.71 -16.28 -18.17
N GLN A 175 -2.48 -17.05 -17.12
CA GLN A 175 -1.86 -18.38 -17.21
C GLN A 175 -2.73 -19.40 -17.96
N GLU A 176 -4.03 -19.31 -17.81
CA GLU A 176 -5.01 -20.14 -18.56
C GLU A 176 -5.21 -19.68 -20.02
N GLY A 177 -4.57 -18.58 -20.44
CA GLY A 177 -4.67 -18.03 -21.80
C GLY A 177 -6.00 -17.31 -22.10
N ILE A 178 -6.84 -17.06 -21.08
CA ILE A 178 -8.09 -16.29 -21.20
C ILE A 178 -7.76 -14.81 -21.46
N HIS A 179 -6.75 -14.29 -20.75
CA HIS A 179 -6.13 -13.01 -21.05
C HIS A 179 -4.76 -13.21 -21.68
N LYS A 180 -4.46 -12.35 -22.67
CA LYS A 180 -3.18 -12.43 -23.38
C LYS A 180 -2.03 -12.01 -22.47
N ASP A 181 -1.01 -12.83 -22.38
CA ASP A 181 0.24 -12.54 -21.66
C ASP A 181 1.13 -11.65 -22.54
N ILE A 182 0.89 -10.33 -22.48
CA ILE A 182 1.60 -9.31 -23.27
C ILE A 182 2.96 -8.99 -22.63
N PRO A 183 3.92 -8.40 -23.38
CA PRO A 183 5.17 -7.93 -22.80
C PRO A 183 4.92 -6.95 -21.63
N ALA A 184 5.70 -7.09 -20.56
CA ALA A 184 5.67 -6.16 -19.43
C ALA A 184 6.07 -4.74 -19.88
N THR A 185 5.51 -3.72 -19.21
CA THR A 185 5.80 -2.32 -19.51
C THR A 185 7.26 -1.98 -19.17
N MET A 186 7.80 -0.95 -19.81
CA MET A 186 9.17 -0.50 -19.51
C MET A 186 9.28 0.03 -18.07
N THR A 187 8.23 0.65 -17.56
CA THR A 187 8.14 1.11 -16.17
C THR A 187 8.23 -0.07 -15.21
N ALA A 188 7.47 -1.14 -15.44
CA ALA A 188 7.50 -2.37 -14.64
C ALA A 188 8.90 -3.02 -14.64
N LYS A 189 9.50 -3.21 -15.84
CA LYS A 189 10.82 -3.82 -15.98
C LYS A 189 11.89 -3.04 -15.21
N LYS A 190 11.84 -1.72 -15.27
CA LYS A 190 12.80 -0.86 -14.57
C LYS A 190 12.59 -0.87 -13.06
N TYR A 191 11.34 -0.84 -12.61
CA TYR A 191 11.03 -0.74 -11.19
C TYR A 191 11.33 -2.03 -10.43
N TRP A 192 10.82 -3.16 -10.92
CA TRP A 192 11.04 -4.47 -10.31
C TRP A 192 12.28 -5.21 -10.80
N ASN A 193 13.11 -4.54 -11.63
CA ASN A 193 14.32 -5.15 -12.24
C ASN A 193 14.01 -6.49 -12.93
N LEU A 194 12.91 -6.53 -13.70
CA LEU A 194 12.50 -7.71 -14.44
C LEU A 194 13.36 -7.92 -15.69
N GLU A 195 13.43 -9.15 -16.16
CA GLU A 195 14.14 -9.48 -17.40
C GLU A 195 13.55 -8.80 -18.64
N ASN A 196 14.34 -8.66 -19.70
CA ASN A 196 13.93 -7.95 -20.92
C ASN A 196 12.73 -8.61 -21.64
N ASP A 197 12.57 -9.92 -21.51
CA ASP A 197 11.48 -10.71 -22.08
C ASP A 197 10.28 -10.91 -21.10
N ALA A 198 10.34 -10.30 -19.92
CA ALA A 198 9.28 -10.35 -18.93
C ALA A 198 7.91 -9.92 -19.49
N LYS A 199 6.88 -10.53 -18.98
CA LYS A 199 5.50 -10.40 -19.45
C LYS A 199 4.56 -9.88 -18.36
N LEU A 200 3.30 -9.75 -18.70
CA LEU A 200 2.23 -9.34 -17.80
C LEU A 200 2.13 -10.26 -16.58
N SER A 201 2.31 -11.57 -16.76
CA SER A 201 2.33 -12.55 -15.67
C SER A 201 3.42 -12.28 -14.63
N ASP A 202 4.62 -11.90 -15.09
CA ASP A 202 5.74 -11.56 -14.18
C ASP A 202 5.46 -10.25 -13.43
N MET A 203 4.89 -9.27 -14.13
CA MET A 203 4.50 -7.99 -13.56
C MET A 203 3.42 -8.14 -12.49
N ILE A 204 2.36 -8.94 -12.77
CA ILE A 204 1.31 -9.23 -11.79
C ILE A 204 1.88 -9.96 -10.56
N SER A 205 2.80 -10.89 -10.77
CA SER A 205 3.47 -11.62 -9.67
C SER A 205 4.26 -10.67 -8.76
N ALA A 206 5.01 -9.72 -9.35
CA ALA A 206 5.74 -8.70 -8.58
C ALA A 206 4.79 -7.78 -7.80
N THR A 207 3.66 -7.36 -8.41
CA THR A 207 2.63 -6.59 -7.70
C THR A 207 2.09 -7.38 -6.50
N ILE A 208 1.77 -8.66 -6.66
CA ILE A 208 1.26 -9.49 -5.55
C ILE A 208 2.27 -9.54 -4.39
N GLU A 209 3.57 -9.62 -4.67
CA GLU A 209 4.61 -9.60 -3.64
C GLU A 209 4.62 -8.27 -2.87
N ASP A 210 4.49 -7.14 -3.55
CA ASP A 210 4.39 -5.83 -2.93
C ASP A 210 3.13 -5.70 -2.06
N GLU A 211 1.95 -6.13 -2.55
CA GLU A 211 0.70 -6.09 -1.80
C GLU A 211 0.75 -6.97 -0.53
N MET A 212 1.47 -8.10 -0.57
CA MET A 212 1.69 -8.92 0.62
C MET A 212 2.49 -8.17 1.68
N LEU A 213 3.50 -7.38 1.28
CA LEU A 213 4.28 -6.55 2.21
C LEU A 213 3.42 -5.43 2.79
N HIS A 214 2.64 -4.72 1.99
CA HIS A 214 1.73 -3.65 2.43
C HIS A 214 0.68 -4.19 3.42
N ARG A 215 0.06 -5.32 3.13
CA ARG A 215 -0.86 -6.02 4.02
C ARG A 215 -0.23 -6.27 5.39
N ASP A 216 0.95 -6.89 5.41
CA ASP A 216 1.61 -7.29 6.66
C ASP A 216 2.04 -6.08 7.49
N VAL A 217 2.56 -5.04 6.84
CA VAL A 217 2.93 -3.77 7.49
C VAL A 217 1.71 -3.10 8.09
N ASN A 218 0.60 -2.98 7.35
CA ASN A 218 -0.59 -2.30 7.83
C ASN A 218 -1.30 -3.08 8.95
N HIS A 219 -1.38 -4.41 8.89
CA HIS A 219 -1.89 -5.20 10.01
C HIS A 219 -1.02 -5.06 11.26
N LYS A 220 0.32 -5.07 11.10
CA LYS A 220 1.26 -4.81 12.19
C LYS A 220 1.06 -3.41 12.80
N PHE A 221 0.90 -2.39 11.96
CA PHE A 221 0.64 -1.03 12.42
C PHE A 221 -0.70 -0.92 13.18
N ALA A 222 -1.74 -1.59 12.72
CA ALA A 222 -3.01 -1.64 13.43
C ALA A 222 -2.90 -2.28 14.83
N ASP A 223 -1.95 -3.21 15.04
CA ASP A 223 -1.72 -3.87 16.31
C ASP A 223 -0.76 -3.09 17.24
N ASP A 224 -0.03 -2.11 16.71
CA ASP A 224 0.89 -1.27 17.49
C ASP A 224 0.14 -0.21 18.30
N LYS A 225 -0.01 -0.48 19.60
CA LYS A 225 -0.72 0.39 20.55
C LYS A 225 -0.08 1.78 20.71
N ILE A 226 1.21 1.95 20.42
CA ILE A 226 1.93 3.22 20.59
C ILE A 226 1.79 4.06 19.33
N GLY A 227 2.01 3.46 18.16
CA GLY A 227 1.91 4.13 16.86
C GLY A 227 0.51 4.66 16.59
N THR A 228 -0.53 3.92 17.01
CA THR A 228 -1.94 4.28 16.79
C THR A 228 -2.48 5.35 17.75
N ARG A 229 -1.68 5.90 18.67
CA ARG A 229 -2.08 7.02 19.54
C ARG A 229 -1.59 8.35 18.94
N LEU A 230 -2.42 9.05 18.18
CA LEU A 230 -2.03 10.32 17.56
C LEU A 230 -1.86 11.48 18.54
N TRP A 231 -2.54 11.43 19.68
CA TRP A 231 -2.65 12.55 20.62
C TRP A 231 -1.91 12.35 21.94
N SER A 232 -1.11 11.31 22.04
CA SER A 232 -0.34 11.01 23.26
C SER A 232 1.07 10.50 22.97
#